data_c492ad7a979400f99f836da5aa0ff6d3
#
_entry.id   c492ad7a979400f99f836da5aa0ff6d3
#
_cell.length_a   1.000
_cell.length_b   1.000
_cell.length_c   1.000
_cell.angle_alpha   90.00
_cell.angle_beta   90.00
_cell.angle_gamma   90.00
#
_symmetry.space_group_name_H-M   'P 1'
#
loop_
_entity.id
_entity.type
_entity.pdbx_description
1 polymer ?
#
loop_
_entity_poly.entity_id
_entity_poly.type
_entity_poly.pdbx_seq_one_letter_code
_entity_poly.pdbx_strand_id
1 'polypeptide(L)'
;MNNWNYDETNDIYYQIGLIYCTNPEDTNYESCGIYIPGKYFNGEKNSNGTYTCTINDTGKVGNYTASSAPIVMPVNTPGYSSCASPTSFSGYSVKDYADAGFIYLDAECRGRDNAEAPDGVTDLKAAVTYYRFNGDVLPGDADKVFTFGHSGGGAQSAIMGASGNSKLYNAYLEDIGATMVDKDGNILSNAIEGSMCWCPITNLDTADEAYEWNMGQYLRENATFTCTLSEDLATEYATYINELDLKDPNGNTLKLEQSNSGIYTSGSYYDYIMEVTKESLNNFLSDTTFPYTPSSGGDMEAMPSDEAPSDFGSMPSGEAPIDSGAMPTGDVQSESSDSSQTYNTAQDYIDSLNGNDTWIEYDSSKNTAKITSLEAFVKHCKNPSKSVAAFDDLNRSQAENGLFGIDANGSSHFDQILCDLLNNNTNKYSKFSDYSSDYASGYKSDLAQTDSLNNTMKTRVEMYNPMFYLCDYYDGAGSSDVAKYWRINTGIEQGDTSQCVDVNLYLAVNQKAGPDNVEFSTVWGQGHTQAERTGDSTGNFINWVNNCLT
;
A
#
# COMPACT_ATOMS: atom_id res chain seq x y z
N MET A 1 28.51 -9.97 18.10
CA MET A 1 27.77 -8.86 18.73
C MET A 1 27.50 -9.17 20.19
N ASN A 2 27.58 -8.17 21.04
CA ASN A 2 27.34 -8.32 22.49
C ASN A 2 25.96 -7.75 22.84
N ASN A 3 25.41 -8.20 23.97
CA ASN A 3 24.16 -7.70 24.54
C ASN A 3 22.86 -8.06 23.78
N TRP A 4 22.79 -9.26 23.23
CA TRP A 4 21.54 -9.82 22.76
C TRP A 4 20.64 -10.19 23.95
N ASN A 5 19.34 -9.90 23.84
CA ASN A 5 18.35 -10.51 24.71
C ASN A 5 17.94 -11.87 24.13
N TYR A 6 17.38 -12.75 24.96
CA TYR A 6 16.92 -14.06 24.53
C TYR A 6 15.59 -14.40 25.18
N ASP A 7 14.60 -14.66 24.35
CA ASP A 7 13.32 -15.22 24.75
C ASP A 7 13.39 -16.75 24.68
N GLU A 8 13.47 -17.37 25.87
CA GLU A 8 13.53 -18.82 26.01
C GLU A 8 12.22 -19.51 25.58
N THR A 9 11.09 -18.82 25.62
CA THR A 9 9.78 -19.38 25.29
C THR A 9 9.61 -19.61 23.78
N ASN A 10 10.07 -18.65 23.00
CA ASN A 10 9.93 -18.67 21.54
C ASN A 10 11.25 -19.01 20.81
N ASP A 11 12.34 -19.26 21.53
CA ASP A 11 13.69 -19.52 20.98
C ASP A 11 14.15 -18.40 20.03
N ILE A 12 14.10 -17.12 20.50
CA ILE A 12 14.43 -15.94 19.70
C ILE A 12 15.48 -15.10 20.41
N TYR A 13 16.58 -14.78 19.74
CA TYR A 13 17.49 -13.70 20.12
C TYR A 13 17.00 -12.40 19.52
N TYR A 14 17.04 -11.29 20.29
CA TYR A 14 16.58 -10.01 19.80
C TYR A 14 17.38 -8.81 20.35
N GLN A 15 17.43 -7.76 19.56
CA GLN A 15 17.82 -6.42 19.96
C GLN A 15 16.78 -5.43 19.42
N ILE A 16 16.42 -4.42 20.19
CA ILE A 16 15.49 -3.34 19.81
C ILE A 16 16.15 -1.99 20.03
N GLY A 17 15.69 -0.95 19.31
CA GLY A 17 16.22 0.40 19.41
C GLY A 17 17.64 0.55 18.81
N LEU A 18 17.96 -0.26 17.79
CA LEU A 18 19.21 -0.13 17.04
C LEU A 18 19.10 1.00 16.03
N ILE A 19 19.77 2.10 16.28
CA ILE A 19 19.78 3.25 15.37
C ILE A 19 20.55 2.86 14.09
N TYR A 20 19.91 2.95 12.93
CA TYR A 20 20.45 2.49 11.65
C TYR A 20 21.16 3.58 10.83
N CYS A 21 21.19 4.82 11.31
CA CYS A 21 21.87 5.96 10.68
C CYS A 21 22.69 6.73 11.71
N THR A 22 23.60 7.58 11.28
CA THR A 22 24.54 8.29 12.17
C THR A 22 24.09 9.71 12.54
N ASN A 23 23.09 10.23 11.84
CA ASN A 23 22.54 11.56 12.05
C ASN A 23 21.00 11.50 12.05
N PRO A 24 20.38 10.71 12.95
CA PRO A 24 18.93 10.61 13.00
C PRO A 24 18.29 11.94 13.39
N GLU A 25 17.19 12.30 12.77
CA GLU A 25 16.37 13.42 13.18
C GLU A 25 15.55 13.08 14.43
N ASP A 26 15.02 11.86 14.50
CA ASP A 26 14.34 11.34 15.69
C ASP A 26 14.62 9.86 15.92
N THR A 27 15.39 9.55 16.95
CA THR A 27 15.79 8.18 17.30
C THR A 27 14.62 7.26 17.69
N ASN A 28 13.44 7.80 17.96
CA ASN A 28 12.24 7.00 18.22
C ASN A 28 11.71 6.34 16.94
N TYR A 29 12.01 6.90 15.79
CA TYR A 29 11.53 6.43 14.49
C TYR A 29 12.65 5.90 13.59
N GLU A 30 13.86 6.42 13.73
CA GLU A 30 15.02 6.03 12.91
C GLU A 30 15.87 4.95 13.59
N SER A 31 15.18 3.88 14.01
CA SER A 31 15.79 2.73 14.65
C SER A 31 15.10 1.43 14.23
N CYS A 32 15.66 0.29 14.58
CA CYS A 32 15.07 -1.01 14.26
C CYS A 32 15.17 -2.02 15.40
N GLY A 33 14.31 -3.01 15.33
CA GLY A 33 14.42 -4.28 16.03
C GLY A 33 14.96 -5.37 15.10
N ILE A 34 15.82 -6.24 15.61
CA ILE A 34 16.28 -7.42 14.88
C ILE A 34 15.97 -8.65 15.72
N TYR A 35 15.26 -9.61 15.11
CA TYR A 35 14.82 -10.82 15.76
C TYR A 35 15.30 -12.03 14.97
N ILE A 36 16.02 -12.92 15.65
CA ILE A 36 16.78 -14.01 15.03
C ILE A 36 16.40 -15.33 15.68
N PRO A 37 15.98 -16.35 14.90
CA PRO A 37 15.75 -17.70 15.39
C PRO A 37 16.93 -18.22 16.21
N GLY A 38 16.67 -18.76 17.41
CA GLY A 38 17.71 -19.10 18.39
C GLY A 38 18.78 -20.03 17.88
N LYS A 39 18.42 -20.94 16.96
CA LYS A 39 19.36 -21.89 16.35
C LYS A 39 20.42 -21.26 15.44
N TYR A 40 20.24 -20.02 15.02
CA TYR A 40 21.23 -19.34 14.16
C TYR A 40 22.38 -18.71 14.94
N PHE A 41 22.28 -18.68 16.28
CA PHE A 41 23.35 -18.20 17.13
C PHE A 41 23.87 -19.29 18.10
N ASN A 42 25.15 -19.15 18.44
CA ASN A 42 25.75 -19.74 19.64
C ASN A 42 25.86 -18.61 20.66
N GLY A 43 25.00 -18.61 21.68
CA GLY A 43 24.92 -17.55 22.68
C GLY A 43 25.58 -17.93 24.00
N GLU A 44 26.49 -17.10 24.50
CA GLU A 44 27.07 -17.19 25.84
C GLU A 44 26.46 -16.15 26.75
N LYS A 45 25.85 -16.58 27.86
CA LYS A 45 25.16 -15.69 28.80
C LYS A 45 26.14 -14.80 29.54
N ASN A 46 25.95 -13.51 29.48
CA ASN A 46 26.72 -12.49 30.19
C ASN A 46 26.23 -12.33 31.64
N SER A 47 27.07 -11.73 32.49
CA SER A 47 26.73 -11.46 33.88
C SER A 47 25.53 -10.50 34.09
N ASN A 48 25.22 -9.68 33.08
CA ASN A 48 24.08 -8.76 33.10
C ASN A 48 22.78 -9.40 32.57
N GLY A 49 22.78 -10.69 32.24
CA GLY A 49 21.61 -11.41 31.74
C GLY A 49 21.46 -11.43 30.22
N THR A 50 22.18 -10.59 29.49
CA THR A 50 22.23 -10.62 28.01
C THR A 50 23.15 -11.73 27.50
N TYR A 51 23.28 -11.85 26.17
CA TYR A 51 24.11 -12.86 25.54
C TYR A 51 25.13 -12.24 24.57
N THR A 52 26.32 -12.80 24.56
CA THR A 52 27.29 -12.60 23.48
C THR A 52 27.08 -13.72 22.46
N CYS A 53 26.74 -13.35 21.22
CA CYS A 53 26.36 -14.31 20.20
C CYS A 53 27.37 -14.34 19.05
N THR A 54 27.63 -15.53 18.53
CA THR A 54 28.35 -15.80 17.28
C THR A 54 27.44 -16.59 16.35
N ILE A 55 27.57 -16.41 15.03
CA ILE A 55 26.76 -17.13 14.05
C ILE A 55 27.03 -18.65 14.20
N ASN A 56 25.94 -19.42 14.18
CA ASN A 56 26.01 -20.90 14.19
C ASN A 56 25.84 -21.40 12.75
N ASP A 57 26.92 -21.63 12.05
CA ASP A 57 26.94 -22.08 10.66
C ASP A 57 26.23 -23.43 10.42
N THR A 58 25.99 -24.20 11.47
CA THR A 58 25.28 -25.50 11.40
C THR A 58 23.81 -25.38 11.82
N GLY A 59 23.40 -24.21 12.33
CA GLY A 59 22.05 -23.94 12.78
C GLY A 59 21.07 -24.00 11.62
N LYS A 60 19.94 -24.68 11.84
CA LYS A 60 18.90 -24.82 10.81
C LYS A 60 17.50 -24.72 11.43
N VAL A 61 16.62 -23.93 10.79
CA VAL A 61 15.18 -23.83 11.07
C VAL A 61 14.42 -24.01 9.75
N GLY A 62 13.49 -24.94 9.69
CA GLY A 62 12.79 -25.26 8.45
C GLY A 62 13.74 -25.62 7.30
N ASN A 63 13.65 -24.90 6.21
CA ASN A 63 14.49 -25.06 5.03
C ASN A 63 15.80 -24.25 5.08
N TYR A 64 15.96 -23.33 6.05
CA TYR A 64 17.01 -22.32 6.05
C TYR A 64 18.09 -22.59 7.09
N THR A 65 19.29 -22.16 6.76
CA THR A 65 20.46 -22.09 7.65
C THR A 65 20.72 -20.64 8.05
N ALA A 66 21.64 -20.45 9.02
CA ALA A 66 22.06 -19.12 9.43
C ALA A 66 22.60 -18.25 8.27
N SER A 67 23.08 -18.84 7.18
CA SER A 67 23.60 -18.12 6.01
C SER A 67 22.60 -17.98 4.85
N SER A 68 21.47 -18.68 4.88
CA SER A 68 20.50 -18.69 3.78
C SER A 68 19.12 -18.19 4.17
N ALA A 69 18.92 -17.84 5.44
CA ALA A 69 17.64 -17.36 5.94
C ALA A 69 17.26 -16.01 5.29
N PRO A 70 16.04 -15.88 4.75
CA PRO A 70 15.56 -14.60 4.26
C PRO A 70 15.31 -13.64 5.42
N ILE A 71 15.37 -12.35 5.10
CA ILE A 71 15.02 -11.25 6.02
C ILE A 71 13.66 -10.73 5.60
N VAL A 72 12.71 -10.68 6.53
CA VAL A 72 11.39 -10.12 6.30
C VAL A 72 11.26 -8.81 7.07
N MET A 73 10.73 -7.79 6.42
CA MET A 73 10.65 -6.43 6.95
C MET A 73 9.22 -5.89 6.80
N PRO A 74 8.47 -5.79 7.90
CA PRO A 74 7.16 -5.18 7.89
C PRO A 74 7.25 -3.68 7.60
N VAL A 75 6.23 -3.14 6.97
CA VAL A 75 6.05 -1.69 6.77
C VAL A 75 4.71 -1.30 7.42
N ASN A 76 4.78 -0.83 8.65
CA ASN A 76 3.61 -0.57 9.50
C ASN A 76 3.26 0.92 9.53
N THR A 77 2.88 1.48 8.38
CA THR A 77 2.62 2.92 8.21
C THR A 77 1.21 3.20 7.68
N PRO A 78 0.15 2.89 8.46
CA PRO A 78 -1.23 3.14 8.04
C PRO A 78 -1.43 4.63 7.76
N GLY A 79 -2.03 4.96 6.60
CA GLY A 79 -2.18 6.35 6.15
C GLY A 79 -0.85 7.12 6.07
N TYR A 80 0.26 6.43 5.84
CA TYR A 80 1.63 6.99 5.83
C TYR A 80 2.07 7.63 7.15
N SER A 81 1.44 7.28 8.27
CA SER A 81 1.89 7.74 9.59
C SER A 81 3.25 7.14 9.95
N SER A 82 3.95 7.82 10.85
CA SER A 82 5.19 7.30 11.40
C SER A 82 4.96 6.01 12.20
N CYS A 83 5.97 5.15 12.22
CA CYS A 83 6.00 3.96 13.07
C CYS A 83 7.13 4.07 14.07
N ALA A 84 6.79 4.09 15.36
CA ALA A 84 7.78 4.26 16.43
C ALA A 84 8.35 2.93 16.90
N SER A 85 9.61 2.93 17.29
CA SER A 85 10.31 1.77 17.82
C SER A 85 9.56 1.13 18.99
N PRO A 86 9.44 -0.20 19.01
CA PRO A 86 8.87 -0.90 20.13
C PRO A 86 9.72 -0.64 21.39
N THR A 87 9.05 -0.37 22.51
CA THR A 87 9.70 -0.17 23.81
C THR A 87 9.90 -1.49 24.56
N SER A 88 9.27 -2.56 24.08
CA SER A 88 9.35 -3.90 24.66
C SER A 88 9.25 -4.97 23.59
N PHE A 89 9.79 -6.15 23.89
CA PHE A 89 9.69 -7.31 23.02
C PHE A 89 8.29 -7.91 23.05
N SER A 90 7.74 -8.19 21.86
CA SER A 90 6.54 -9.02 21.69
C SER A 90 6.87 -10.25 20.85
N GLY A 91 7.09 -11.39 21.51
CA GLY A 91 7.40 -12.66 20.84
C GLY A 91 6.24 -13.16 19.96
N TYR A 92 5.01 -12.77 20.27
CA TYR A 92 3.83 -13.23 19.54
C TYR A 92 3.83 -12.77 18.08
N SER A 93 4.12 -11.50 17.82
CA SER A 93 4.11 -10.95 16.46
C SER A 93 5.24 -11.47 15.56
N VAL A 94 6.31 -12.00 16.13
CA VAL A 94 7.53 -12.45 15.40
C VAL A 94 7.62 -13.96 15.28
N LYS A 95 6.90 -14.69 16.16
CA LYS A 95 7.06 -16.14 16.34
C LYS A 95 6.87 -16.93 15.04
N ASP A 96 5.84 -16.66 14.29
CA ASP A 96 5.50 -17.44 13.09
C ASP A 96 6.60 -17.31 12.01
N TYR A 97 7.17 -16.11 11.87
CA TYR A 97 8.31 -15.87 10.98
C TYR A 97 9.58 -16.58 11.47
N ALA A 98 9.85 -16.52 12.78
CA ALA A 98 11.00 -17.21 13.37
C ALA A 98 10.89 -18.74 13.27
N ASP A 99 9.70 -19.30 13.47
CA ASP A 99 9.42 -20.73 13.30
C ASP A 99 9.57 -21.18 11.85
N ALA A 100 9.27 -20.29 10.88
CA ALA A 100 9.54 -20.52 9.46
C ALA A 100 11.03 -20.43 9.10
N GLY A 101 11.86 -19.95 10.02
CA GLY A 101 13.31 -19.77 9.83
C GLY A 101 13.69 -18.43 9.24
N PHE A 102 12.79 -17.45 9.26
CA PHE A 102 13.05 -16.09 8.77
C PHE A 102 13.65 -15.21 9.86
N ILE A 103 14.46 -14.26 9.44
CA ILE A 103 14.92 -13.18 10.30
C ILE A 103 13.95 -12.02 10.15
N TYR A 104 13.52 -11.46 11.26
CA TYR A 104 12.57 -10.35 11.27
C TYR A 104 13.33 -9.05 11.56
N LEU A 105 13.32 -8.14 10.60
CA LEU A 105 13.88 -6.80 10.70
C LEU A 105 12.72 -5.81 10.84
N ASP A 106 12.44 -5.41 12.07
CA ASP A 106 11.41 -4.46 12.41
C ASP A 106 11.97 -3.05 12.26
N ALA A 107 11.94 -2.54 11.04
CA ALA A 107 12.46 -1.23 10.73
C ALA A 107 11.37 -0.18 10.91
N GLU A 108 11.58 0.67 11.88
CA GLU A 108 10.73 1.82 12.13
C GLU A 108 11.08 2.96 11.18
N CYS A 109 10.15 3.87 10.95
CA CYS A 109 10.39 4.98 10.05
C CYS A 109 9.55 6.22 10.42
N ARG A 110 10.04 7.36 10.01
CA ARG A 110 9.31 8.63 10.03
C ARG A 110 8.12 8.56 9.06
N GLY A 111 7.15 9.41 9.26
CA GLY A 111 5.96 9.50 8.41
C GLY A 111 5.32 10.88 8.46
N ARG A 112 4.15 11.03 7.85
CA ARG A 112 3.44 12.32 7.72
C ARG A 112 3.19 13.06 9.03
N ASP A 113 3.30 12.38 10.18
CA ASP A 113 3.06 12.97 11.50
C ASP A 113 4.27 13.73 12.04
N ASN A 114 5.46 13.47 11.49
CA ASN A 114 6.73 14.06 11.96
C ASN A 114 7.76 14.32 10.85
N ALA A 115 7.45 13.98 9.62
CA ALA A 115 8.29 14.19 8.45
C ALA A 115 7.42 14.24 7.18
N GLU A 116 8.04 14.28 6.03
CA GLU A 116 7.38 14.32 4.72
C GLU A 116 7.94 13.24 3.75
N ALA A 117 7.24 13.01 2.63
CA ALA A 117 7.83 12.21 1.56
C ALA A 117 9.10 12.91 1.01
N PRO A 118 10.24 12.17 0.85
CA PRO A 118 10.34 10.71 0.82
C PRO A 118 10.91 10.06 2.09
N ASP A 119 10.91 10.71 3.24
CA ASP A 119 11.66 10.33 4.43
C ASP A 119 11.36 8.91 4.92
N GLY A 120 10.08 8.52 4.99
CA GLY A 120 9.72 7.18 5.46
C GLY A 120 10.35 6.05 4.63
N VAL A 121 10.36 6.18 3.31
CA VAL A 121 11.04 5.19 2.44
C VAL A 121 12.57 5.31 2.53
N THR A 122 13.11 6.52 2.75
CA THR A 122 14.53 6.73 3.00
C THR A 122 14.98 5.97 4.24
N ASP A 123 14.22 6.03 5.32
CA ASP A 123 14.46 5.33 6.57
C ASP A 123 14.48 3.81 6.39
N LEU A 124 13.49 3.27 5.68
CA LEU A 124 13.43 1.84 5.35
C LEU A 124 14.65 1.40 4.51
N LYS A 125 15.10 2.21 3.55
CA LYS A 125 16.30 1.95 2.76
C LYS A 125 17.57 1.98 3.62
N ALA A 126 17.66 2.91 4.57
CA ALA A 126 18.76 3.00 5.53
C ALA A 126 18.82 1.76 6.42
N ALA A 127 17.69 1.23 6.88
CA ALA A 127 17.63 -0.01 7.65
C ALA A 127 18.15 -1.23 6.85
N VAL A 128 17.81 -1.32 5.56
CA VAL A 128 18.35 -2.39 4.68
C VAL A 128 19.88 -2.30 4.56
N THR A 129 20.42 -1.10 4.31
CA THR A 129 21.88 -0.93 4.19
C THR A 129 22.60 -1.14 5.53
N TYR A 130 21.98 -0.75 6.65
CA TYR A 130 22.48 -1.04 7.99
C TYR A 130 22.59 -2.55 8.24
N TYR A 131 21.58 -3.32 7.88
CA TYR A 131 21.60 -4.76 8.01
C TYR A 131 22.74 -5.36 7.18
N ARG A 132 22.89 -4.97 5.92
CA ARG A 132 23.95 -5.41 5.01
C ARG A 132 25.35 -5.08 5.51
N PHE A 133 25.53 -3.91 6.06
CA PHE A 133 26.82 -3.49 6.65
C PHE A 133 27.25 -4.40 7.80
N ASN A 134 26.31 -4.95 8.54
CA ASN A 134 26.53 -5.82 9.67
C ASN A 134 26.46 -7.33 9.31
N GLY A 135 26.40 -7.70 8.04
CA GLY A 135 26.24 -9.07 7.58
C GLY A 135 27.36 -10.03 7.96
N ASP A 136 28.53 -9.53 8.40
CA ASP A 136 29.61 -10.36 8.95
C ASP A 136 29.34 -10.85 10.37
N VAL A 137 28.39 -10.27 11.08
CA VAL A 137 28.03 -10.60 12.47
C VAL A 137 26.54 -10.90 12.66
N LEU A 138 25.72 -10.64 11.65
CA LEU A 138 24.29 -10.99 11.60
C LEU A 138 24.09 -12.20 10.67
N PRO A 139 23.29 -13.21 11.07
CA PRO A 139 22.95 -14.31 10.18
C PRO A 139 21.98 -13.84 9.10
N GLY A 140 21.71 -14.67 8.11
CA GLY A 140 20.79 -14.42 7.01
C GLY A 140 21.50 -14.12 5.69
N ASP A 141 20.73 -14.26 4.63
CA ASP A 141 21.11 -13.81 3.29
C ASP A 141 20.60 -12.38 3.09
N ALA A 142 21.46 -11.39 3.30
CA ALA A 142 21.11 -9.98 3.20
C ALA A 142 20.67 -9.53 1.78
N ASP A 143 20.84 -10.38 0.76
CA ASP A 143 20.30 -10.15 -0.57
C ASP A 143 18.84 -10.62 -0.69
N LYS A 144 18.33 -11.38 0.29
CA LYS A 144 16.97 -11.93 0.34
C LYS A 144 16.07 -11.15 1.31
N VAL A 145 15.94 -9.84 1.08
CA VAL A 145 15.05 -8.97 1.86
C VAL A 145 13.68 -8.93 1.20
N PHE A 146 12.62 -9.21 1.97
CA PHE A 146 11.23 -9.15 1.55
C PHE A 146 10.48 -8.15 2.42
N THR A 147 9.87 -7.15 1.82
CA THR A 147 8.98 -6.20 2.52
C THR A 147 7.53 -6.62 2.40
N PHE A 148 6.73 -6.23 3.37
CA PHE A 148 5.28 -6.45 3.33
C PHE A 148 4.54 -5.36 4.11
N GLY A 149 3.39 -4.94 3.61
CA GLY A 149 2.60 -3.91 4.26
C GLY A 149 1.18 -3.81 3.72
N HIS A 150 0.35 -3.07 4.46
CA HIS A 150 -1.05 -2.80 4.13
C HIS A 150 -1.28 -1.29 3.99
N SER A 151 -2.16 -0.87 3.08
CA SER A 151 -2.54 0.54 2.91
C SER A 151 -1.34 1.43 2.57
N GLY A 152 -1.05 2.47 3.36
CA GLY A 152 0.17 3.27 3.25
C GLY A 152 1.45 2.44 3.38
N GLY A 153 1.46 1.43 4.26
CA GLY A 153 2.56 0.46 4.36
C GLY A 153 2.70 -0.41 3.12
N GLY A 154 1.58 -0.81 2.51
CA GLY A 154 1.55 -1.50 1.22
C GLY A 154 2.13 -0.63 0.10
N ALA A 155 1.80 0.66 0.10
CA ALA A 155 2.37 1.63 -0.82
C ALA A 155 3.89 1.75 -0.66
N GLN A 156 4.37 1.93 0.57
CA GLN A 156 5.82 2.03 0.83
C GLN A 156 6.55 0.72 0.53
N SER A 157 5.92 -0.45 0.77
CA SER A 157 6.46 -1.74 0.31
C SER A 157 6.59 -1.79 -1.22
N ALA A 158 5.59 -1.30 -1.96
CA ALA A 158 5.66 -1.21 -3.42
C ALA A 158 6.76 -0.25 -3.90
N ILE A 159 6.91 0.89 -3.22
CA ILE A 159 7.97 1.86 -3.55
C ILE A 159 9.35 1.25 -3.27
N MET A 160 9.54 0.56 -2.14
CA MET A 160 10.77 -0.18 -1.85
C MET A 160 11.10 -1.18 -2.95
N GLY A 161 10.10 -1.94 -3.42
CA GLY A 161 10.25 -2.90 -4.51
C GLY A 161 10.60 -2.27 -5.87
N ALA A 162 10.07 -1.09 -6.14
CA ALA A 162 10.27 -0.43 -7.43
C ALA A 162 11.52 0.46 -7.49
N SER A 163 11.94 1.04 -6.36
CA SER A 163 12.94 2.13 -6.31
C SER A 163 14.32 1.71 -5.79
N GLY A 164 14.67 0.41 -5.83
CA GLY A 164 15.97 -0.07 -5.36
C GLY A 164 17.13 0.69 -6.01
N ASN A 165 18.08 1.15 -5.21
CA ASN A 165 19.28 1.89 -5.65
C ASN A 165 19.00 3.15 -6.48
N SER A 166 17.77 3.69 -6.45
CA SER A 166 17.46 4.94 -7.13
C SER A 166 18.28 6.09 -6.54
N LYS A 167 18.92 6.84 -7.43
CA LYS A 167 19.78 7.99 -7.05
C LYS A 167 18.99 9.15 -6.45
N LEU A 168 17.68 9.19 -6.65
CA LEU A 168 16.83 10.23 -6.08
C LEU A 168 16.87 10.22 -4.54
N TYR A 169 17.08 9.05 -3.93
CA TYR A 169 17.18 8.91 -2.48
C TYR A 169 18.56 9.23 -1.90
N ASN A 170 19.62 9.39 -2.73
CA ASN A 170 20.97 9.51 -2.21
C ASN A 170 21.16 10.72 -1.28
N ALA A 171 20.62 11.89 -1.65
CA ALA A 171 20.76 13.10 -0.84
C ALA A 171 20.07 12.93 0.54
N TYR A 172 18.92 12.29 0.59
CA TYR A 172 18.20 12.01 1.84
C TYR A 172 18.92 10.97 2.70
N LEU A 173 19.45 9.91 2.08
CA LEU A 173 20.27 8.91 2.78
C LEU A 173 21.56 9.52 3.34
N GLU A 174 22.20 10.43 2.61
CA GLU A 174 23.37 11.17 3.08
C GLU A 174 23.03 12.09 4.25
N ASP A 175 21.90 12.77 4.21
CA ASP A 175 21.44 13.73 5.22
C ASP A 175 21.25 13.08 6.58
N ILE A 176 20.57 11.93 6.62
CA ILE A 176 20.43 11.15 7.86
C ILE A 176 21.69 10.35 8.24
N GLY A 177 22.73 10.38 7.41
CA GLY A 177 23.95 9.63 7.64
C GLY A 177 23.75 8.11 7.58
N ALA A 178 22.95 7.63 6.62
CA ALA A 178 22.79 6.21 6.34
C ALA A 178 24.11 5.55 5.92
N THR A 179 24.26 4.27 6.22
CA THR A 179 25.46 3.50 5.84
C THR A 179 25.38 3.12 4.36
N MET A 180 26.06 3.88 3.49
CA MET A 180 25.98 3.70 2.04
C MET A 180 27.13 2.88 1.45
N VAL A 181 28.17 2.58 2.24
CA VAL A 181 29.33 1.81 1.82
C VAL A 181 29.71 0.78 2.88
N ASP A 182 30.24 -0.36 2.43
CA ASP A 182 30.77 -1.39 3.32
C ASP A 182 32.16 -1.01 3.91
N LYS A 183 32.74 -1.90 4.70
CA LYS A 183 34.06 -1.70 5.35
C LYS A 183 35.21 -1.60 4.35
N ASP A 184 35.02 -2.09 3.13
CA ASP A 184 36.01 -2.07 2.04
C ASP A 184 35.77 -0.89 1.07
N GLY A 185 34.71 -0.09 1.28
CA GLY A 185 34.36 1.06 0.48
C GLY A 185 33.49 0.75 -0.74
N ASN A 186 32.93 -0.45 -0.85
CA ASN A 186 31.97 -0.79 -1.90
C ASN A 186 30.59 -0.23 -1.55
N ILE A 187 29.84 0.19 -2.56
CA ILE A 187 28.47 0.70 -2.37
C ILE A 187 27.57 -0.44 -1.88
N LEU A 188 26.86 -0.20 -0.79
CA LEU A 188 25.80 -1.08 -0.29
C LEU A 188 24.51 -0.83 -1.05
N SER A 189 23.91 -1.91 -1.56
CA SER A 189 22.61 -1.83 -2.20
C SER A 189 21.50 -1.60 -1.16
N ASN A 190 20.46 -0.85 -1.53
CA ASN A 190 19.21 -0.76 -0.78
C ASN A 190 18.03 -1.42 -1.50
N ALA A 191 18.29 -2.11 -2.63
CA ALA A 191 17.29 -2.89 -3.34
C ALA A 191 16.85 -4.11 -2.51
N ILE A 192 15.61 -4.54 -2.69
CA ILE A 192 15.04 -5.71 -2.02
C ILE A 192 14.74 -6.83 -3.04
N GLU A 193 14.57 -8.06 -2.55
CA GLU A 193 14.30 -9.22 -3.40
C GLU A 193 12.81 -9.36 -3.72
N GLY A 194 11.92 -9.04 -2.77
CA GLY A 194 10.48 -9.15 -2.98
C GLY A 194 9.65 -8.15 -2.19
N SER A 195 8.47 -7.83 -2.73
CA SER A 195 7.52 -6.89 -2.15
C SER A 195 6.13 -7.51 -2.12
N MET A 196 5.53 -7.55 -0.92
CA MET A 196 4.13 -7.90 -0.71
C MET A 196 3.33 -6.66 -0.35
N CYS A 197 2.22 -6.44 -1.05
CA CYS A 197 1.37 -5.27 -0.91
C CYS A 197 -0.08 -5.68 -0.73
N TRP A 198 -0.69 -5.36 0.42
CA TRP A 198 -2.13 -5.47 0.62
C TRP A 198 -2.77 -4.09 0.46
N CYS A 199 -3.76 -3.99 -0.43
CA CYS A 199 -4.50 -2.75 -0.69
C CYS A 199 -3.59 -1.50 -0.78
N PRO A 200 -2.50 -1.52 -1.58
CA PRO A 200 -1.55 -0.42 -1.59
C PRO A 200 -2.19 0.86 -2.15
N ILE A 201 -2.04 1.96 -1.43
CA ILE A 201 -2.47 3.29 -1.90
C ILE A 201 -1.27 3.96 -2.58
N THR A 202 -1.13 3.75 -3.87
CA THR A 202 0.01 4.22 -4.68
C THR A 202 -0.45 5.12 -5.83
N ASN A 203 0.50 5.54 -6.68
CA ASN A 203 0.25 6.31 -7.90
C ASN A 203 -0.51 7.61 -7.59
N LEU A 204 -0.08 8.32 -6.55
CA LEU A 204 -0.76 9.51 -6.04
C LEU A 204 -0.78 10.66 -7.04
N ASP A 205 0.06 10.61 -8.06
CA ASP A 205 0.06 11.53 -9.20
C ASP A 205 -1.15 11.39 -10.15
N THR A 206 -1.90 10.28 -10.01
CA THR A 206 -3.07 9.96 -10.85
C THR A 206 -4.17 9.22 -10.08
N ALA A 207 -4.06 9.15 -8.76
CA ALA A 207 -5.03 8.42 -7.93
C ALA A 207 -6.40 9.11 -7.88
N ASP A 208 -6.43 10.43 -7.92
CA ASP A 208 -7.64 11.23 -7.97
C ASP A 208 -8.42 10.96 -9.27
N GLU A 209 -7.75 10.96 -10.41
CA GLU A 209 -8.31 10.65 -11.70
C GLU A 209 -8.83 9.22 -11.77
N ALA A 210 -8.06 8.26 -11.25
CA ALA A 210 -8.45 6.85 -11.18
C ALA A 210 -9.70 6.65 -10.32
N TYR A 211 -9.78 7.36 -9.20
CA TYR A 211 -10.93 7.31 -8.29
C TYR A 211 -12.19 7.82 -8.98
N GLU A 212 -12.12 8.97 -9.65
CA GLU A 212 -13.26 9.56 -10.33
C GLU A 212 -13.68 8.74 -11.57
N TRP A 213 -12.75 8.19 -12.34
CA TRP A 213 -13.08 7.33 -13.47
C TRP A 213 -13.73 6.01 -13.03
N ASN A 214 -13.20 5.36 -12.02
CA ASN A 214 -13.66 4.02 -11.60
C ASN A 214 -14.93 4.08 -10.75
N MET A 215 -15.10 5.11 -9.93
CA MET A 215 -16.19 5.21 -8.95
C MET A 215 -16.96 6.54 -9.04
N GLY A 216 -16.27 7.68 -9.03
CA GLY A 216 -16.89 8.99 -8.91
C GLY A 216 -17.91 9.29 -9.99
N GLN A 217 -17.62 8.98 -11.25
CA GLN A 217 -18.52 9.22 -12.37
C GLN A 217 -19.91 8.55 -12.24
N TYR A 218 -20.03 7.52 -11.41
CA TYR A 218 -21.31 6.83 -11.18
C TYR A 218 -22.07 7.30 -9.95
N LEU A 219 -21.43 8.11 -9.09
CA LEU A 219 -21.96 8.47 -7.78
C LEU A 219 -22.18 9.96 -7.61
N ARG A 220 -21.47 10.79 -8.38
CA ARG A 220 -21.60 12.23 -8.27
C ARG A 220 -22.74 12.70 -9.16
N GLU A 221 -23.79 13.14 -8.50
CA GLU A 221 -25.00 13.68 -9.14
C GLU A 221 -25.10 15.19 -8.86
N ASN A 222 -25.73 15.92 -9.73
CA ASN A 222 -26.00 17.36 -9.72
C ASN A 222 -24.98 18.20 -10.52
N ALA A 223 -25.49 19.36 -10.99
CA ALA A 223 -24.70 20.33 -11.73
C ALA A 223 -23.94 21.26 -10.77
N THR A 224 -22.83 20.76 -10.20
CA THR A 224 -21.97 21.48 -9.28
C THR A 224 -20.55 21.60 -9.86
N PHE A 225 -19.72 22.45 -9.25
CA PHE A 225 -18.29 22.50 -9.57
C PHE A 225 -17.64 21.13 -9.34
N THR A 226 -17.90 20.52 -8.18
CA THR A 226 -17.29 19.24 -7.82
C THR A 226 -17.69 18.11 -8.76
N CYS A 227 -18.94 18.06 -9.23
CA CYS A 227 -19.36 17.10 -10.25
C CYS A 227 -18.63 17.35 -11.59
N THR A 228 -18.51 18.62 -12.00
CA THR A 228 -17.81 18.98 -13.24
C THR A 228 -16.32 18.67 -13.17
N LEU A 229 -15.68 18.86 -12.01
CA LEU A 229 -14.29 18.50 -11.76
C LEU A 229 -14.10 16.98 -11.81
N SER A 230 -15.02 16.22 -11.21
CA SER A 230 -15.02 14.75 -11.30
C SER A 230 -15.04 14.23 -12.76
N GLU A 231 -15.90 14.84 -13.60
CA GLU A 231 -15.95 14.49 -15.04
C GLU A 231 -14.63 14.81 -15.76
N ASP A 232 -14.02 15.95 -15.43
CA ASP A 232 -12.73 16.33 -16.02
C ASP A 232 -11.61 15.38 -15.56
N LEU A 233 -11.55 15.03 -14.27
CA LEU A 233 -10.59 14.06 -13.73
C LEU A 233 -10.75 12.68 -14.38
N ALA A 234 -11.98 12.18 -14.50
CA ALA A 234 -12.23 10.91 -15.18
C ALA A 234 -11.81 10.94 -16.67
N THR A 235 -11.87 12.11 -17.32
CA THR A 235 -11.40 12.32 -18.69
C THR A 235 -9.87 12.32 -18.76
N GLU A 236 -9.20 12.97 -17.82
CA GLU A 236 -7.73 12.96 -17.71
C GLU A 236 -7.20 11.55 -17.43
N TYR A 237 -7.91 10.74 -16.61
CA TYR A 237 -7.56 9.35 -16.43
C TYR A 237 -7.52 8.56 -17.75
N ALA A 238 -8.49 8.78 -18.63
CA ALA A 238 -8.49 8.11 -19.93
C ALA A 238 -7.30 8.55 -20.82
N THR A 239 -6.90 9.81 -20.72
CA THR A 239 -5.70 10.34 -21.38
C THR A 239 -4.45 9.64 -20.84
N TYR A 240 -4.31 9.60 -19.52
CA TYR A 240 -3.19 8.92 -18.83
C TYR A 240 -3.07 7.44 -19.22
N ILE A 241 -4.16 6.67 -19.13
CA ILE A 241 -4.16 5.24 -19.52
C ILE A 241 -3.76 5.07 -20.99
N ASN A 242 -4.22 5.96 -21.86
CA ASN A 242 -3.90 5.89 -23.28
C ASN A 242 -2.45 6.25 -23.61
N GLU A 243 -1.78 7.01 -22.76
CA GLU A 243 -0.36 7.35 -22.90
C GLU A 243 0.57 6.36 -22.20
N LEU A 244 0.10 5.73 -21.10
CA LEU A 244 0.88 4.82 -20.26
C LEU A 244 1.35 3.53 -20.98
N ASP A 245 0.69 3.15 -22.07
CA ASP A 245 0.98 1.95 -22.90
C ASP A 245 1.03 0.63 -22.11
N LEU A 246 0.19 0.50 -21.09
CA LEU A 246 0.05 -0.75 -20.34
C LEU A 246 -0.41 -1.89 -21.25
N LYS A 247 0.10 -3.09 -20.99
CA LYS A 247 -0.24 -4.30 -21.72
C LYS A 247 -0.87 -5.33 -20.80
N ASP A 248 -1.84 -6.05 -21.33
CA ASP A 248 -2.36 -7.24 -20.67
C ASP A 248 -1.29 -8.36 -20.57
N PRO A 249 -1.51 -9.44 -19.83
CA PRO A 249 -0.57 -10.57 -19.76
C PRO A 249 -0.28 -11.25 -21.09
N ASN A 250 -1.10 -11.02 -22.12
CA ASN A 250 -0.89 -11.55 -23.47
C ASN A 250 -0.06 -10.59 -24.37
N GLY A 251 0.30 -9.41 -23.87
CA GLY A 251 1.08 -8.40 -24.58
C GLY A 251 0.26 -7.42 -25.43
N ASN A 252 -1.07 -7.42 -25.31
CA ASN A 252 -1.92 -6.46 -26.02
C ASN A 252 -1.98 -5.15 -25.26
N THR A 253 -1.77 -4.04 -25.95
CA THR A 253 -1.90 -2.70 -25.38
C THR A 253 -3.34 -2.40 -24.97
N LEU A 254 -3.50 -1.89 -23.77
CA LEU A 254 -4.79 -1.52 -23.19
C LEU A 254 -5.10 -0.04 -23.45
N LYS A 255 -6.32 0.24 -23.91
CA LYS A 255 -6.77 1.59 -24.22
C LYS A 255 -8.20 1.82 -23.74
N LEU A 256 -8.48 3.07 -23.33
CA LEU A 256 -9.83 3.57 -23.08
C LEU A 256 -10.35 4.29 -24.31
N GLU A 257 -11.61 4.05 -24.66
CA GLU A 257 -12.30 4.63 -25.79
C GLU A 257 -13.55 5.40 -25.33
N GLN A 258 -13.92 6.43 -26.09
CA GLN A 258 -15.15 7.17 -25.84
C GLN A 258 -16.37 6.25 -25.94
N SER A 259 -17.32 6.46 -25.07
CA SER A 259 -18.57 5.71 -25.02
C SER A 259 -19.79 6.64 -25.00
N ASN A 260 -20.96 6.07 -25.28
CA ASN A 260 -22.22 6.79 -25.20
C ASN A 260 -22.87 6.74 -23.81
N SER A 261 -22.31 5.93 -22.92
CA SER A 261 -22.82 5.68 -21.57
C SER A 261 -21.70 5.81 -20.55
N GLY A 262 -21.53 7.02 -20.01
CA GLY A 262 -20.44 7.29 -19.07
C GLY A 262 -19.17 7.82 -19.73
N ILE A 263 -18.17 8.13 -18.93
CA ILE A 263 -16.91 8.76 -19.35
C ILE A 263 -15.89 7.66 -19.66
N TYR A 264 -15.61 7.45 -20.95
CA TYR A 264 -14.65 6.45 -21.44
C TYR A 264 -14.91 5.02 -20.91
N THR A 265 -16.18 4.58 -20.91
CA THR A 265 -16.61 3.25 -20.46
C THR A 265 -16.63 2.24 -21.60
N SER A 266 -15.59 2.24 -22.43
CA SER A 266 -15.34 1.25 -23.50
C SER A 266 -13.86 1.16 -23.81
N GLY A 267 -13.48 0.17 -24.63
CA GLY A 267 -12.11 -0.10 -25.01
C GLY A 267 -11.47 -1.25 -24.20
N SER A 268 -10.30 -1.68 -24.64
CA SER A 268 -9.65 -2.89 -24.09
C SER A 268 -9.27 -2.75 -22.61
N TYR A 269 -9.00 -1.54 -22.11
CA TYR A 269 -8.74 -1.33 -20.69
C TYR A 269 -10.03 -1.48 -19.86
N TYR A 270 -11.15 -0.91 -20.31
CA TYR A 270 -12.43 -1.09 -19.64
C TYR A 270 -12.82 -2.58 -19.59
N ASP A 271 -12.69 -3.28 -20.73
CA ASP A 271 -12.97 -4.71 -20.79
C ASP A 271 -12.07 -5.51 -19.85
N TYR A 272 -10.81 -5.11 -19.68
CA TYR A 272 -9.87 -5.74 -18.76
C TYR A 272 -10.28 -5.54 -17.29
N ILE A 273 -10.68 -4.34 -16.89
CA ILE A 273 -11.20 -4.06 -15.54
C ILE A 273 -12.49 -4.87 -15.27
N MET A 274 -13.37 -4.99 -16.25
CA MET A 274 -14.56 -5.83 -16.15
C MET A 274 -14.20 -7.32 -15.97
N GLU A 275 -13.19 -7.79 -16.70
CA GLU A 275 -12.71 -9.17 -16.57
C GLU A 275 -12.12 -9.44 -15.20
N VAL A 276 -11.26 -8.55 -14.68
CA VAL A 276 -10.70 -8.64 -13.31
C VAL A 276 -11.81 -8.69 -12.26
N THR A 277 -12.84 -7.84 -12.40
CA THR A 277 -13.98 -7.82 -11.49
C THR A 277 -14.78 -9.13 -11.55
N LYS A 278 -15.00 -9.66 -12.74
CA LYS A 278 -15.65 -10.96 -12.97
C LYS A 278 -14.83 -12.11 -12.38
N GLU A 279 -13.52 -12.11 -12.61
CA GLU A 279 -12.61 -13.14 -12.07
C GLU A 279 -12.62 -13.16 -10.54
N SER A 280 -12.65 -11.98 -9.90
CA SER A 280 -12.74 -11.88 -8.44
C SER A 280 -13.99 -12.61 -7.90
N LEU A 281 -15.15 -12.37 -8.49
CA LEU A 281 -16.39 -13.07 -8.11
C LEU A 281 -16.31 -14.58 -8.38
N ASN A 282 -15.78 -14.99 -9.53
CA ASN A 282 -15.65 -16.42 -9.86
C ASN A 282 -14.68 -17.15 -8.93
N ASN A 283 -13.60 -16.49 -8.54
CA ASN A 283 -12.68 -17.00 -7.53
C ASN A 283 -13.41 -17.20 -6.18
N PHE A 284 -14.18 -16.21 -5.73
CA PHE A 284 -14.99 -16.33 -4.52
C PHE A 284 -15.97 -17.50 -4.60
N LEU A 285 -16.69 -17.65 -5.71
CA LEU A 285 -17.64 -18.78 -5.90
C LEU A 285 -16.94 -20.14 -5.91
N SER A 286 -15.71 -20.21 -6.39
CA SER A 286 -14.89 -21.43 -6.39
C SER A 286 -14.34 -21.77 -5.00
N ASP A 287 -13.92 -20.78 -4.26
CA ASP A 287 -13.26 -20.94 -2.97
C ASP A 287 -14.25 -21.11 -1.80
N THR A 288 -15.53 -20.68 -2.01
CA THR A 288 -16.54 -20.65 -0.96
C THR A 288 -17.40 -21.91 -0.92
N THR A 289 -17.54 -22.47 0.27
CA THR A 289 -18.49 -23.59 0.52
C THR A 289 -19.77 -23.02 1.12
N PHE A 290 -20.91 -23.30 0.47
CA PHE A 290 -22.23 -22.93 0.98
C PHE A 290 -22.80 -24.03 1.91
N PRO A 291 -23.55 -23.69 2.99
CA PRO A 291 -23.98 -22.35 3.35
C PRO A 291 -22.84 -21.44 3.78
N TYR A 292 -22.93 -20.16 3.37
CA TYR A 292 -21.93 -19.11 3.62
C TYR A 292 -22.55 -17.97 4.44
N THR A 293 -21.86 -17.55 5.47
CA THR A 293 -22.19 -16.35 6.24
C THR A 293 -21.00 -15.38 6.10
N PRO A 294 -21.19 -14.19 5.52
CA PRO A 294 -20.12 -13.19 5.51
C PRO A 294 -19.64 -12.93 6.93
N SER A 295 -18.34 -12.94 7.14
CA SER A 295 -17.79 -12.36 8.37
C SER A 295 -18.00 -10.85 8.27
N SER A 296 -18.51 -10.23 9.33
CA SER A 296 -18.53 -8.77 9.46
C SER A 296 -17.11 -8.25 9.18
N GLY A 297 -16.95 -7.49 8.09
CA GLY A 297 -15.66 -7.15 7.50
C GLY A 297 -14.60 -6.79 8.51
N GLY A 298 -13.49 -7.48 8.42
CA GLY A 298 -12.18 -7.13 8.92
C GLY A 298 -12.11 -6.36 10.23
N ASP A 299 -12.56 -6.98 11.32
CA ASP A 299 -11.91 -6.71 12.58
C ASP A 299 -10.46 -7.19 12.38
N MET A 300 -9.49 -6.24 12.39
CA MET A 300 -8.19 -6.61 12.91
C MET A 300 -8.51 -7.40 14.17
N GLU A 301 -8.14 -8.69 14.24
CA GLU A 301 -8.28 -9.42 15.47
C GLU A 301 -7.69 -8.53 16.54
N ALA A 302 -8.58 -7.98 17.38
CA ALA A 302 -8.17 -7.20 18.51
C ALA A 302 -7.22 -8.11 19.25
N MET A 303 -5.98 -7.68 19.42
CA MET A 303 -5.03 -8.35 20.28
C MET A 303 -5.78 -8.74 21.56
N PRO A 304 -5.60 -9.95 22.09
CA PRO A 304 -6.24 -10.33 23.35
C PRO A 304 -5.99 -9.23 24.36
N SER A 305 -7.05 -8.73 24.98
CA SER A 305 -7.06 -7.56 25.87
C SER A 305 -6.49 -7.88 27.26
N ASP A 306 -5.41 -8.63 27.33
CA ASP A 306 -4.67 -8.83 28.55
C ASP A 306 -3.25 -8.30 28.35
N GLU A 307 -3.02 -7.09 28.92
CA GLU A 307 -1.79 -6.29 28.96
C GLU A 307 -1.57 -5.27 27.84
N ALA A 308 -2.55 -4.40 27.56
CA ALA A 308 -2.24 -3.10 26.97
C ALA A 308 -1.68 -2.19 28.10
N PRO A 309 -0.53 -1.53 27.91
CA PRO A 309 -0.14 -0.45 28.81
C PRO A 309 -1.20 0.65 28.74
N SER A 310 -1.70 1.07 29.88
CA SER A 310 -2.75 2.11 30.04
C SER A 310 -2.18 3.52 29.80
N ASP A 311 -1.60 3.78 28.63
CA ASP A 311 -1.12 5.12 28.28
C ASP A 311 -1.21 5.42 26.78
N PHE A 312 -2.31 5.01 26.14
CA PHE A 312 -2.77 5.70 24.95
C PHE A 312 -3.58 6.89 25.41
N GLY A 313 -2.90 8.03 25.50
CA GLY A 313 -3.56 9.31 25.70
C GLY A 313 -4.68 9.45 24.69
N SER A 314 -5.91 9.56 25.20
CA SER A 314 -7.09 9.89 24.42
C SER A 314 -6.77 11.04 23.49
N MET A 315 -6.82 10.79 22.18
CA MET A 315 -6.85 11.87 21.20
C MET A 315 -7.97 12.83 21.57
N PRO A 316 -7.72 14.15 21.60
CA PRO A 316 -8.80 15.08 21.77
C PRO A 316 -9.71 14.95 20.55
N SER A 317 -10.97 14.61 20.79
CA SER A 317 -12.05 14.75 19.83
C SER A 317 -12.17 16.24 19.50
N GLY A 318 -11.44 16.69 18.49
CA GLY A 318 -11.68 17.98 17.88
C GLY A 318 -13.00 17.87 17.13
N GLU A 319 -14.07 18.38 17.74
CA GLU A 319 -15.30 18.65 17.02
C GLU A 319 -14.98 19.65 15.91
N ALA A 320 -14.98 19.18 14.66
CA ALA A 320 -15.10 20.06 13.52
C ALA A 320 -16.45 20.78 13.61
N PRO A 321 -16.53 22.08 13.34
CA PRO A 321 -17.80 22.78 13.33
C PRO A 321 -18.70 22.18 12.25
N ILE A 322 -19.83 21.65 12.69
CA ILE A 322 -20.90 21.18 11.80
C ILE A 322 -21.49 22.44 11.17
N ASP A 323 -21.10 22.74 9.94
CA ASP A 323 -21.88 23.64 9.11
C ASP A 323 -23.07 22.83 8.55
N SER A 324 -24.24 23.16 9.06
CA SER A 324 -25.50 22.52 8.75
C SER A 324 -26.00 22.93 7.35
N GLY A 325 -25.37 22.40 6.32
CA GLY A 325 -25.92 22.32 4.99
C GLY A 325 -26.71 21.02 4.87
N ALA A 326 -28.05 21.10 5.07
CA ALA A 326 -28.94 19.96 4.94
C ALA A 326 -28.85 19.37 3.55
N MET A 327 -28.30 18.13 3.46
CA MET A 327 -28.53 17.29 2.29
C MET A 327 -30.00 16.89 2.24
N PRO A 328 -30.65 16.90 1.06
CA PRO A 328 -31.97 16.32 0.93
C PRO A 328 -31.83 14.80 1.14
N THR A 329 -32.54 14.29 2.13
CA THR A 329 -32.72 12.87 2.36
C THR A 329 -33.60 12.31 1.23
N GLY A 330 -32.95 11.87 0.15
CA GLY A 330 -33.52 10.84 -0.69
C GLY A 330 -33.28 9.51 0.02
N ASP A 331 -34.36 8.81 0.38
CA ASP A 331 -34.31 7.44 0.86
C ASP A 331 -33.68 6.52 -0.20
N VAL A 332 -32.36 6.48 -0.25
CA VAL A 332 -31.64 5.31 -0.74
C VAL A 332 -31.37 4.49 0.51
N GLN A 333 -32.21 3.52 0.77
CA GLN A 333 -31.89 2.43 1.66
C GLN A 333 -30.66 1.71 1.06
N SER A 334 -29.48 2.12 1.48
CA SER A 334 -28.36 1.22 1.49
C SER A 334 -28.72 0.15 2.53
N GLU A 335 -29.25 -0.97 2.06
CA GLU A 335 -29.26 -2.18 2.88
C GLU A 335 -27.79 -2.48 3.16
N SER A 336 -27.31 -2.02 4.33
CA SER A 336 -26.10 -2.55 4.92
C SER A 336 -26.29 -4.07 4.90
N SER A 337 -25.42 -4.81 4.22
CA SER A 337 -25.42 -6.26 4.24
C SER A 337 -25.37 -6.65 5.72
N ASP A 338 -26.51 -7.16 6.21
CA ASP A 338 -26.64 -7.60 7.59
C ASP A 338 -25.62 -8.71 7.78
N SER A 339 -24.56 -8.47 8.54
CA SER A 339 -23.46 -9.39 8.81
C SER A 339 -23.90 -10.70 9.49
N SER A 340 -25.20 -10.87 9.67
CA SER A 340 -25.85 -12.08 10.20
C SER A 340 -26.54 -12.93 9.13
N GLN A 341 -26.60 -12.49 7.86
CA GLN A 341 -27.33 -13.23 6.82
C GLN A 341 -26.52 -14.43 6.34
N THR A 342 -27.10 -15.63 6.47
CA THR A 342 -26.53 -16.86 5.92
C THR A 342 -27.15 -17.17 4.56
N TYR A 343 -26.31 -17.33 3.54
CA TYR A 343 -26.72 -17.76 2.20
C TYR A 343 -26.57 -19.28 2.08
N ASN A 344 -27.67 -19.97 1.78
CA ASN A 344 -27.65 -21.44 1.71
C ASN A 344 -27.00 -21.96 0.42
N THR A 345 -27.09 -21.18 -0.65
CA THR A 345 -26.56 -21.53 -1.97
C THR A 345 -25.84 -20.34 -2.61
N ALA A 346 -25.00 -20.60 -3.60
CA ALA A 346 -24.40 -19.55 -4.43
C ALA A 346 -25.48 -18.71 -5.16
N GLN A 347 -26.59 -19.33 -5.56
CA GLN A 347 -27.72 -18.61 -6.17
C GLN A 347 -28.30 -17.57 -5.20
N ASP A 348 -28.56 -17.97 -3.92
CA ASP A 348 -29.09 -17.03 -2.91
C ASP A 348 -28.16 -15.84 -2.70
N TYR A 349 -26.85 -16.07 -2.72
CA TYR A 349 -25.85 -15.01 -2.62
C TYR A 349 -25.87 -14.06 -3.83
N ILE A 350 -25.89 -14.62 -5.05
CA ILE A 350 -25.98 -13.83 -6.29
C ILE A 350 -27.31 -13.06 -6.37
N ASP A 351 -28.42 -13.66 -5.96
CA ASP A 351 -29.72 -13.00 -5.94
C ASP A 351 -29.72 -11.81 -4.98
N SER A 352 -29.02 -11.93 -3.85
CA SER A 352 -28.87 -10.83 -2.90
C SER A 352 -28.03 -9.67 -3.47
N LEU A 353 -26.96 -9.97 -4.21
CA LEU A 353 -26.13 -8.95 -4.87
C LEU A 353 -26.87 -8.25 -6.01
N ASN A 354 -27.70 -8.99 -6.75
CA ASN A 354 -28.50 -8.44 -7.82
C ASN A 354 -29.62 -7.52 -7.30
N GLY A 355 -30.20 -7.83 -6.14
CA GLY A 355 -31.33 -7.06 -5.63
C GLY A 355 -32.47 -6.95 -6.66
N ASN A 356 -32.78 -5.73 -7.08
CA ASN A 356 -33.79 -5.45 -8.11
C ASN A 356 -33.20 -5.40 -9.54
N ASP A 357 -31.88 -5.37 -9.68
CA ASP A 357 -31.16 -5.22 -10.95
C ASP A 357 -30.42 -6.51 -11.29
N THR A 358 -30.57 -7.01 -12.51
CA THR A 358 -29.82 -8.20 -12.94
C THR A 358 -28.50 -7.76 -13.58
N TRP A 359 -27.51 -7.44 -12.76
CA TRP A 359 -26.18 -7.06 -13.21
C TRP A 359 -25.15 -8.20 -13.13
N ILE A 360 -25.50 -9.29 -12.40
CA ILE A 360 -24.75 -10.55 -12.37
C ILE A 360 -25.60 -11.64 -13.02
N GLU A 361 -25.08 -12.23 -14.10
CA GLU A 361 -25.63 -13.44 -14.74
C GLU A 361 -24.90 -14.66 -14.21
N TYR A 362 -25.63 -15.54 -13.47
CA TYR A 362 -25.04 -16.73 -12.85
C TYR A 362 -25.41 -18.01 -13.58
N ASP A 363 -24.43 -18.84 -13.91
CA ASP A 363 -24.59 -20.19 -14.46
C ASP A 363 -24.36 -21.22 -13.34
N SER A 364 -25.44 -21.66 -12.72
CA SER A 364 -25.39 -22.64 -11.62
C SER A 364 -24.84 -24.02 -12.04
N SER A 365 -24.87 -24.36 -13.33
CA SER A 365 -24.34 -25.62 -13.83
C SER A 365 -22.80 -25.64 -13.86
N LYS A 366 -22.18 -24.48 -13.96
CA LYS A 366 -20.72 -24.29 -14.00
C LYS A 366 -20.17 -23.62 -12.74
N ASN A 367 -21.04 -23.15 -11.85
CA ASN A 367 -20.70 -22.30 -10.71
C ASN A 367 -19.88 -21.07 -11.14
N THR A 368 -20.33 -20.37 -12.19
CA THR A 368 -19.65 -19.19 -12.73
C THR A 368 -20.60 -18.03 -12.95
N ALA A 369 -20.09 -16.82 -12.84
CA ALA A 369 -20.85 -15.60 -13.02
C ALA A 369 -20.22 -14.69 -14.11
N LYS A 370 -21.06 -13.85 -14.71
CA LYS A 370 -20.64 -12.70 -15.53
C LYS A 370 -21.13 -11.43 -14.89
N ILE A 371 -20.31 -10.41 -14.91
CA ILE A 371 -20.68 -9.05 -14.50
C ILE A 371 -20.97 -8.24 -15.77
N THR A 372 -22.12 -7.58 -15.82
CA THR A 372 -22.58 -6.87 -17.02
C THR A 372 -22.40 -5.35 -16.93
N SER A 373 -22.10 -4.82 -15.74
CA SER A 373 -21.98 -3.38 -15.50
C SER A 373 -21.01 -3.08 -14.36
N LEU A 374 -19.98 -2.29 -14.67
CA LEU A 374 -19.06 -1.74 -13.66
C LEU A 374 -19.78 -0.74 -12.75
N GLU A 375 -20.68 0.07 -13.32
CA GLU A 375 -21.51 1.00 -12.56
C GLU A 375 -22.33 0.27 -11.48
N ALA A 376 -23.00 -0.84 -11.85
CA ALA A 376 -23.77 -1.62 -10.89
C ALA A 376 -22.87 -2.24 -9.81
N PHE A 377 -21.71 -2.79 -10.19
CA PHE A 377 -20.74 -3.27 -9.22
C PHE A 377 -20.34 -2.19 -8.21
N VAL A 378 -20.03 -0.98 -8.70
CA VAL A 378 -19.66 0.15 -7.82
C VAL A 378 -20.81 0.53 -6.90
N LYS A 379 -22.04 0.62 -7.41
CA LYS A 379 -23.22 1.02 -6.61
C LYS A 379 -23.65 -0.03 -5.59
N HIS A 380 -23.46 -1.32 -5.87
CA HIS A 380 -23.93 -2.41 -5.00
C HIS A 380 -22.85 -2.95 -4.05
N CYS A 381 -21.58 -2.94 -4.46
CA CYS A 381 -20.52 -3.62 -3.71
C CYS A 381 -19.46 -2.67 -3.11
N LYS A 382 -19.19 -1.52 -3.75
CA LYS A 382 -18.25 -0.55 -3.19
C LYS A 382 -18.97 0.46 -2.31
N ASN A 383 -18.26 0.99 -1.32
CA ASN A 383 -18.77 2.05 -0.45
C ASN A 383 -17.81 3.25 -0.48
N PRO A 384 -17.66 3.92 -1.64
CA PRO A 384 -16.76 5.07 -1.75
C PRO A 384 -17.31 6.26 -0.97
N SER A 385 -16.49 6.77 -0.03
CA SER A 385 -16.89 7.84 0.88
C SER A 385 -16.13 9.15 0.65
N LYS A 386 -15.07 9.12 -0.17
CA LYS A 386 -14.24 10.30 -0.39
C LYS A 386 -14.93 11.32 -1.31
N SER A 387 -14.72 12.61 -1.02
CA SER A 387 -15.12 13.74 -1.88
C SER A 387 -14.33 13.72 -3.20
N VAL A 388 -14.69 14.59 -4.13
CA VAL A 388 -13.84 14.86 -5.30
C VAL A 388 -12.48 15.38 -4.85
N ALA A 389 -11.43 15.04 -5.57
CA ALA A 389 -10.06 15.16 -5.11
C ALA A 389 -9.83 14.27 -3.87
N ALA A 390 -9.94 12.95 -4.10
CA ALA A 390 -10.01 11.93 -3.05
C ALA A 390 -8.72 11.79 -2.23
N PHE A 391 -7.59 12.22 -2.79
CA PHE A 391 -6.25 12.13 -2.19
C PHE A 391 -5.60 13.50 -2.04
N ASP A 392 -5.67 14.36 -3.05
CA ASP A 392 -5.24 15.75 -2.94
C ASP A 392 -6.45 16.66 -2.72
N ASP A 393 -7.07 16.59 -1.54
CA ASP A 393 -8.29 17.29 -1.19
C ASP A 393 -8.18 18.81 -1.38
N LEU A 394 -9.25 19.42 -1.91
CA LEU A 394 -9.32 20.85 -2.19
C LEU A 394 -8.98 21.75 -0.99
N ASN A 395 -9.08 21.22 0.24
CA ASN A 395 -8.77 21.91 1.50
C ASN A 395 -7.56 21.30 2.23
N ARG A 396 -6.80 20.43 1.58
CA ARG A 396 -5.62 19.73 2.13
C ARG A 396 -5.92 18.88 3.36
N SER A 397 -7.07 18.20 3.38
CA SER A 397 -7.54 17.47 4.57
C SER A 397 -7.24 15.97 4.56
N GLN A 398 -6.71 15.44 3.46
CA GLN A 398 -6.36 14.02 3.37
C GLN A 398 -4.98 13.71 3.97
N ALA A 399 -4.77 12.44 4.32
CA ALA A 399 -3.48 11.95 4.81
C ALA A 399 -2.33 12.23 3.82
N GLU A 400 -2.64 12.11 2.53
CA GLU A 400 -1.70 12.32 1.43
C GLU A 400 -1.26 13.79 1.34
N ASN A 401 -2.14 14.74 1.65
CA ASN A 401 -1.73 16.15 1.76
C ASN A 401 -0.69 16.35 2.88
N GLY A 402 -0.85 15.64 4.02
CA GLY A 402 0.15 15.63 5.09
C GLY A 402 1.46 14.97 4.66
N LEU A 403 1.40 13.86 3.92
CA LEU A 403 2.57 13.17 3.38
C LEU A 403 3.45 14.09 2.50
N PHE A 404 2.83 14.98 1.73
CA PHE A 404 3.52 15.92 0.86
C PHE A 404 3.65 17.33 1.48
N GLY A 405 3.42 17.49 2.78
CA GLY A 405 3.77 18.72 3.51
C GLY A 405 5.22 19.15 3.28
N ILE A 406 5.56 20.39 3.65
CA ILE A 406 6.93 20.91 3.53
C ILE A 406 7.63 20.91 4.89
N ASP A 407 6.84 21.03 5.95
CA ASP A 407 7.32 21.01 7.32
C ASP A 407 6.55 19.93 8.09
N ALA A 408 7.12 19.39 9.14
CA ALA A 408 6.46 18.46 10.06
C ALA A 408 5.09 19.00 10.48
N ASN A 409 4.03 18.21 10.29
CA ASN A 409 2.62 18.59 10.43
C ASN A 409 2.09 19.61 9.40
N GLY A 410 2.83 19.91 8.34
CA GLY A 410 2.36 20.67 7.20
C GLY A 410 1.43 19.82 6.32
N SER A 411 0.63 20.49 5.48
CA SER A 411 -0.19 19.84 4.45
C SER A 411 -0.11 20.66 3.18
N SER A 412 0.16 20.01 2.05
CA SER A 412 0.29 20.68 0.76
C SER A 412 -0.46 19.94 -0.33
N HIS A 413 -0.87 20.68 -1.34
CA HIS A 413 -1.30 20.09 -2.61
C HIS A 413 -0.10 19.53 -3.36
N PHE A 414 -0.33 18.45 -4.10
CA PHE A 414 0.73 17.71 -4.80
C PHE A 414 0.35 17.24 -6.21
N ASP A 415 -0.94 17.21 -6.56
CA ASP A 415 -1.43 16.72 -7.84
C ASP A 415 -1.32 17.81 -8.92
N GLN A 416 -0.47 17.53 -9.92
CA GLN A 416 -0.23 18.44 -11.05
C GLN A 416 -1.45 18.52 -11.99
N ILE A 417 -2.18 17.42 -12.18
CA ILE A 417 -3.35 17.37 -13.07
C ILE A 417 -4.48 18.22 -12.50
N LEU A 418 -4.77 18.06 -11.20
CA LEU A 418 -5.72 18.94 -10.48
C LEU A 418 -5.30 20.40 -10.57
N CYS A 419 -4.04 20.72 -10.35
CA CYS A 419 -3.52 22.06 -10.50
C CYS A 419 -3.80 22.64 -11.90
N ASP A 420 -3.51 21.88 -12.94
CA ASP A 420 -3.69 22.30 -14.33
C ASP A 420 -5.17 22.44 -14.68
N LEU A 421 -6.03 21.53 -14.28
CA LEU A 421 -7.48 21.63 -14.47
C LEU A 421 -8.06 22.89 -13.83
N LEU A 422 -7.73 23.15 -12.56
CA LEU A 422 -8.22 24.31 -11.80
C LEU A 422 -7.77 25.64 -12.40
N ASN A 423 -6.52 25.73 -12.86
CA ASN A 423 -5.97 26.94 -13.45
C ASN A 423 -6.44 27.18 -14.89
N ASN A 424 -6.50 26.12 -15.73
CA ASN A 424 -6.85 26.24 -17.13
C ASN A 424 -8.37 26.39 -17.36
N ASN A 425 -9.20 25.84 -16.46
CA ASN A 425 -10.66 25.83 -16.58
C ASN A 425 -11.37 26.80 -15.63
N THR A 426 -10.69 27.80 -15.07
CA THR A 426 -11.28 28.79 -14.15
C THR A 426 -12.58 29.38 -14.68
N ASN A 427 -12.68 29.73 -15.99
CA ASN A 427 -13.90 30.25 -16.60
C ASN A 427 -15.07 29.24 -16.65
N LYS A 428 -14.77 27.94 -16.69
CA LYS A 428 -15.75 26.86 -16.64
C LYS A 428 -16.29 26.71 -15.22
N TYR A 429 -15.39 26.64 -14.24
CA TYR A 429 -15.68 26.34 -12.84
C TYR A 429 -16.31 27.54 -12.08
N SER A 430 -15.90 28.78 -12.39
CA SER A 430 -16.41 29.99 -11.73
C SER A 430 -17.90 30.28 -11.96
N LYS A 431 -18.56 29.47 -12.77
CA LYS A 431 -20.01 29.55 -12.97
C LYS A 431 -20.81 28.89 -11.85
N PHE A 432 -20.16 28.07 -11.04
CA PHE A 432 -20.78 27.33 -9.95
C PHE A 432 -20.58 28.04 -8.62
N SER A 433 -21.61 28.02 -7.78
CA SER A 433 -21.59 28.68 -6.48
C SER A 433 -20.71 28.00 -5.44
N ASP A 434 -20.38 26.74 -5.64
CA ASP A 434 -19.50 25.91 -4.80
C ASP A 434 -18.02 25.96 -5.24
N TYR A 435 -17.67 26.76 -6.24
CA TYR A 435 -16.28 26.99 -6.64
C TYR A 435 -15.65 28.14 -5.85
N SER A 436 -14.41 27.96 -5.40
CA SER A 436 -13.56 29.01 -4.86
C SER A 436 -12.36 29.28 -5.78
N SER A 437 -12.10 30.56 -6.05
CA SER A 437 -10.89 30.98 -6.79
C SER A 437 -9.58 30.64 -6.03
N ASP A 438 -9.66 30.39 -4.72
CA ASP A 438 -8.53 30.09 -3.87
C ASP A 438 -7.99 28.68 -4.15
N TYR A 439 -8.79 27.77 -4.68
CA TYR A 439 -8.34 26.44 -5.07
C TYR A 439 -7.19 26.51 -6.10
N ALA A 440 -7.40 27.15 -7.24
CA ALA A 440 -6.38 27.25 -8.29
C ALA A 440 -5.08 27.90 -7.80
N SER A 441 -5.18 28.96 -6.98
CA SER A 441 -4.00 29.62 -6.41
C SER A 441 -3.30 28.78 -5.34
N GLY A 442 -4.05 28.02 -4.55
CA GLY A 442 -3.53 27.12 -3.52
C GLY A 442 -2.66 26.03 -4.14
N TYR A 443 -3.21 25.25 -5.08
CA TYR A 443 -2.46 24.22 -5.80
C TYR A 443 -1.19 24.78 -6.45
N LYS A 444 -1.31 25.88 -7.18
CA LYS A 444 -0.15 26.52 -7.84
C LYS A 444 0.93 26.96 -6.85
N SER A 445 0.52 27.46 -5.68
CA SER A 445 1.46 27.90 -4.63
C SER A 445 2.22 26.72 -4.04
N ASP A 446 1.51 25.62 -3.72
CA ASP A 446 2.09 24.47 -3.07
C ASP A 446 3.01 23.68 -4.01
N LEU A 447 2.61 23.47 -5.26
CA LEU A 447 3.44 22.77 -6.24
C LEU A 447 4.72 23.53 -6.61
N ALA A 448 4.78 24.84 -6.33
CA ALA A 448 5.97 25.65 -6.54
C ALA A 448 6.99 25.56 -5.37
N GLN A 449 6.62 24.91 -4.28
CA GLN A 449 7.50 24.78 -3.11
C GLN A 449 8.55 23.68 -3.32
N THR A 450 9.63 23.78 -2.57
CA THR A 450 10.67 22.74 -2.46
C THR A 450 10.86 22.36 -1.02
N ASP A 451 11.34 21.15 -0.78
CA ASP A 451 11.72 20.67 0.55
C ASP A 451 13.08 21.26 1.02
N SER A 452 13.54 20.83 2.19
CA SER A 452 14.81 21.24 2.79
C SER A 452 16.04 20.92 1.94
N LEU A 453 15.97 19.89 1.09
CA LEU A 453 17.03 19.49 0.15
C LEU A 453 16.87 20.10 -1.24
N ASN A 454 15.93 21.04 -1.42
CA ASN A 454 15.59 21.73 -2.66
C ASN A 454 15.00 20.82 -3.76
N ASN A 455 14.39 19.70 -3.40
CA ASN A 455 13.61 18.89 -4.34
C ASN A 455 12.23 19.50 -4.54
N THR A 456 11.76 19.49 -5.78
CA THR A 456 10.43 19.99 -6.14
C THR A 456 9.33 19.03 -5.68
N MET A 457 8.10 19.53 -5.53
CA MET A 457 6.95 18.69 -5.25
C MET A 457 6.83 17.54 -6.28
N LYS A 458 6.99 17.86 -7.56
CA LYS A 458 7.00 16.85 -8.64
C LYS A 458 8.00 15.73 -8.36
N THR A 459 9.26 16.05 -8.01
CA THR A 459 10.30 15.04 -7.72
C THR A 459 9.90 14.17 -6.53
N ARG A 460 9.35 14.76 -5.47
CA ARG A 460 8.91 14.04 -4.28
C ARG A 460 7.74 13.07 -4.57
N VAL A 461 6.77 13.50 -5.39
CA VAL A 461 5.68 12.65 -5.86
C VAL A 461 6.21 11.51 -6.74
N GLU A 462 7.12 11.80 -7.67
CA GLU A 462 7.80 10.79 -8.50
C GLU A 462 8.56 9.75 -7.65
N MET A 463 9.24 10.17 -6.59
CA MET A 463 9.92 9.25 -5.66
C MET A 463 8.96 8.31 -4.95
N TYR A 464 7.72 8.74 -4.69
CA TYR A 464 6.68 7.97 -4.02
C TYR A 464 5.71 7.27 -4.99
N ASN A 465 6.02 7.26 -6.28
CA ASN A 465 5.26 6.58 -7.31
C ASN A 465 6.01 5.35 -7.85
N PRO A 466 5.60 4.11 -7.56
CA PRO A 466 6.25 2.93 -8.13
C PRO A 466 6.18 2.90 -9.65
N MET A 467 5.11 3.43 -10.28
CA MET A 467 4.97 3.48 -11.73
C MET A 467 6.05 4.34 -12.41
N PHE A 468 6.57 5.36 -11.69
CA PHE A 468 7.68 6.20 -12.16
C PHE A 468 8.92 5.38 -12.56
N TYR A 469 9.21 4.31 -11.82
CA TYR A 469 10.35 3.43 -12.07
C TYR A 469 10.03 2.30 -13.06
N LEU A 470 8.75 1.97 -13.21
CA LEU A 470 8.29 0.79 -13.93
C LEU A 470 7.88 1.09 -15.38
N CYS A 471 7.29 2.25 -15.66
CA CYS A 471 6.65 2.54 -16.95
C CYS A 471 7.44 3.56 -17.78
N ASP A 472 7.64 3.25 -19.06
CA ASP A 472 8.37 4.11 -20.01
C ASP A 472 7.67 5.47 -20.29
N TYR A 473 6.45 5.65 -19.79
CA TYR A 473 5.76 6.93 -19.74
C TYR A 473 6.50 7.96 -18.87
N TYR A 474 7.18 7.51 -17.84
CA TYR A 474 7.92 8.36 -16.90
C TYR A 474 9.41 8.38 -17.20
N ASP A 475 10.05 9.52 -16.93
CA ASP A 475 11.49 9.71 -17.14
C ASP A 475 12.37 8.80 -16.24
N GLY A 476 11.80 8.28 -15.17
CA GLY A 476 12.47 7.39 -14.21
C GLY A 476 12.50 5.92 -14.60
N ALA A 477 11.86 5.53 -15.69
CA ALA A 477 11.80 4.13 -16.10
C ALA A 477 13.20 3.52 -16.28
N GLY A 478 13.46 2.41 -15.56
CA GLY A 478 14.75 1.72 -15.60
C GLY A 478 15.90 2.44 -14.88
N SER A 479 15.61 3.47 -14.06
CA SER A 479 16.62 4.17 -13.25
C SER A 479 16.88 3.53 -11.88
N SER A 480 16.26 2.39 -11.59
CA SER A 480 16.32 1.67 -10.32
C SER A 480 16.44 0.16 -10.53
N ASP A 481 16.77 -0.55 -9.48
CA ASP A 481 16.73 -2.01 -9.40
C ASP A 481 15.37 -2.45 -8.86
N VAL A 482 14.54 -3.03 -9.73
CA VAL A 482 13.19 -3.49 -9.38
C VAL A 482 13.26 -4.86 -8.71
N ALA A 483 12.53 -5.06 -7.63
CA ALA A 483 12.42 -6.33 -6.92
C ALA A 483 11.99 -7.45 -7.87
N LYS A 484 12.55 -8.63 -7.65
CA LYS A 484 12.28 -9.79 -8.49
C LYS A 484 10.88 -10.36 -8.26
N TYR A 485 10.45 -10.45 -7.00
CA TYR A 485 9.20 -11.11 -6.62
C TYR A 485 8.17 -10.11 -6.10
N TRP A 486 6.92 -10.29 -6.55
CA TRP A 486 5.83 -9.42 -6.16
C TRP A 486 4.58 -10.21 -5.82
N ARG A 487 3.90 -9.77 -4.78
CA ARG A 487 2.56 -10.23 -4.46
C ARG A 487 1.71 -9.02 -4.12
N ILE A 488 0.62 -8.83 -4.88
CA ILE A 488 -0.27 -7.67 -4.75
C ILE A 488 -1.68 -8.21 -4.56
N ASN A 489 -2.27 -7.95 -3.41
CA ASN A 489 -3.64 -8.33 -3.11
C ASN A 489 -4.47 -7.10 -2.75
N THR A 490 -5.71 -7.07 -3.22
CA THR A 490 -6.63 -5.97 -2.88
C THR A 490 -8.04 -6.50 -2.64
N GLY A 491 -8.69 -6.00 -1.60
CA GLY A 491 -10.12 -6.22 -1.42
C GLY A 491 -10.89 -5.41 -2.46
N ILE A 492 -11.60 -6.10 -3.36
CA ILE A 492 -12.19 -5.43 -4.53
C ILE A 492 -13.34 -4.48 -4.16
N GLU A 493 -13.92 -4.66 -2.97
CA GLU A 493 -15.04 -3.85 -2.48
C GLU A 493 -14.59 -2.59 -1.74
N GLN A 494 -13.27 -2.38 -1.56
CA GLN A 494 -12.77 -1.17 -0.92
C GLN A 494 -13.24 0.11 -1.61
N GLY A 495 -13.58 1.12 -0.80
CA GLY A 495 -13.91 2.47 -1.25
C GLY A 495 -12.76 3.48 -1.05
N ASP A 496 -11.63 3.06 -0.49
CA ASP A 496 -10.50 3.92 -0.13
C ASP A 496 -9.65 4.30 -1.34
N THR A 497 -9.49 3.38 -2.29
CA THR A 497 -8.82 3.63 -3.57
C THR A 497 -9.52 2.88 -4.71
N SER A 498 -9.23 3.29 -5.93
CA SER A 498 -9.70 2.62 -7.14
C SER A 498 -8.94 1.29 -7.34
N GLN A 499 -9.66 0.21 -7.67
CA GLN A 499 -9.03 -1.05 -8.07
C GLN A 499 -8.08 -0.88 -9.28
N CYS A 500 -8.27 0.17 -10.07
CA CYS A 500 -7.43 0.46 -11.23
C CYS A 500 -5.98 0.78 -10.84
N VAL A 501 -5.77 1.38 -9.68
CA VAL A 501 -4.42 1.67 -9.16
C VAL A 501 -3.65 0.36 -8.94
N ASP A 502 -4.28 -0.61 -8.28
CA ASP A 502 -3.67 -1.92 -8.02
C ASP A 502 -3.48 -2.74 -9.31
N VAL A 503 -4.44 -2.67 -10.23
CA VAL A 503 -4.36 -3.32 -11.55
C VAL A 503 -3.24 -2.72 -12.38
N ASN A 504 -3.08 -1.40 -12.39
CA ASN A 504 -2.01 -0.73 -13.12
C ASN A 504 -0.64 -1.11 -12.56
N LEU A 505 -0.49 -1.12 -11.23
CA LEU A 505 0.73 -1.58 -10.57
C LEU A 505 1.05 -3.02 -10.95
N TYR A 506 0.07 -3.92 -10.87
CA TYR A 506 0.24 -5.32 -11.28
C TYR A 506 0.73 -5.44 -12.73
N LEU A 507 0.07 -4.76 -13.65
CA LEU A 507 0.41 -4.82 -15.07
C LEU A 507 1.82 -4.29 -15.35
N ALA A 508 2.20 -3.19 -14.71
CA ALA A 508 3.54 -2.62 -14.84
C ALA A 508 4.62 -3.54 -14.28
N VAL A 509 4.40 -4.08 -13.08
CA VAL A 509 5.32 -5.04 -12.45
C VAL A 509 5.43 -6.32 -13.27
N ASN A 510 4.30 -6.85 -13.77
CA ASN A 510 4.28 -8.06 -14.60
C ASN A 510 5.12 -7.91 -15.88
N GLN A 511 5.15 -6.71 -16.46
CA GLN A 511 5.99 -6.41 -17.63
C GLN A 511 7.49 -6.36 -17.28
N LYS A 512 7.86 -5.96 -16.06
CA LYS A 512 9.27 -5.79 -15.64
C LYS A 512 9.84 -7.05 -14.97
N ALA A 513 9.12 -7.66 -14.03
CA ALA A 513 9.57 -8.83 -13.28
C ALA A 513 9.25 -10.16 -13.98
N GLY A 514 8.30 -10.14 -14.90
CA GLY A 514 7.79 -11.31 -15.64
C GLY A 514 6.71 -12.09 -14.87
N PRO A 515 5.80 -12.76 -15.59
CA PRO A 515 4.57 -13.35 -15.04
C PRO A 515 4.83 -14.45 -13.98
N ASP A 516 5.95 -15.15 -14.06
CA ASP A 516 6.28 -16.22 -13.11
C ASP A 516 6.71 -15.68 -11.73
N ASN A 517 6.95 -14.38 -11.61
CA ASN A 517 7.45 -13.72 -10.41
C ASN A 517 6.40 -12.81 -9.74
N VAL A 518 5.19 -12.73 -10.31
CA VAL A 518 4.16 -11.80 -9.85
C VAL A 518 2.86 -12.54 -9.55
N GLU A 519 2.42 -12.45 -8.30
CA GLU A 519 1.07 -12.88 -7.90
C GLU A 519 0.17 -11.66 -7.75
N PHE A 520 -1.04 -11.73 -8.29
CA PHE A 520 -2.05 -10.69 -8.16
C PHE A 520 -3.41 -11.29 -7.83
N SER A 521 -4.10 -10.71 -6.86
CA SER A 521 -5.48 -11.10 -6.53
C SER A 521 -6.33 -9.91 -6.14
N THR A 522 -7.50 -9.82 -6.77
CA THR A 522 -8.61 -9.03 -6.25
C THR A 522 -9.54 -9.97 -5.47
N VAL A 523 -9.86 -9.61 -4.24
CA VAL A 523 -10.56 -10.48 -3.31
C VAL A 523 -12.00 -10.00 -3.11
N TRP A 524 -12.96 -10.78 -3.60
CA TRP A 524 -14.38 -10.50 -3.47
C TRP A 524 -14.86 -10.65 -2.02
N GLY A 525 -15.78 -9.79 -1.61
CA GLY A 525 -16.32 -9.78 -0.24
C GLY A 525 -15.39 -9.13 0.79
N GLN A 526 -14.29 -8.53 0.35
CA GLN A 526 -13.35 -7.85 1.24
C GLN A 526 -13.12 -6.39 0.80
N GLY A 527 -13.06 -5.53 1.80
CA GLY A 527 -12.77 -4.11 1.66
C GLY A 527 -11.28 -3.79 1.83
N HIS A 528 -10.98 -2.68 2.50
CA HIS A 528 -9.61 -2.20 2.74
C HIS A 528 -8.94 -2.95 3.89
N THR A 529 -8.46 -4.15 3.63
CA THR A 529 -7.88 -5.08 4.60
C THR A 529 -6.62 -5.76 4.05
N GLN A 530 -5.98 -6.60 4.86
CA GLN A 530 -4.97 -7.55 4.37
C GLN A 530 -5.68 -8.69 3.61
N ALA A 531 -6.18 -8.35 2.43
CA ALA A 531 -7.10 -9.18 1.68
C ALA A 531 -6.44 -10.48 1.20
N GLU A 532 -7.05 -11.62 1.54
CA GLU A 532 -6.62 -12.95 1.12
C GLU A 532 -7.81 -13.77 0.61
N ARG A 533 -7.61 -14.52 -0.47
CA ARG A 533 -8.64 -15.41 -1.01
C ARG A 533 -8.97 -16.55 -0.04
N THR A 534 -7.95 -17.09 0.62
CA THR A 534 -8.08 -18.18 1.60
C THR A 534 -6.92 -18.10 2.60
N GLY A 535 -7.11 -18.67 3.80
CA GLY A 535 -6.08 -18.68 4.84
C GLY A 535 -5.96 -17.32 5.54
N ASP A 536 -4.82 -17.07 6.14
CA ASP A 536 -4.48 -15.82 6.82
C ASP A 536 -3.27 -15.13 6.15
N SER A 537 -3.14 -13.83 6.37
CA SER A 537 -2.12 -13.00 5.72
C SER A 537 -0.69 -13.42 6.08
N THR A 538 -0.43 -13.77 7.34
CA THR A 538 0.92 -14.17 7.82
C THR A 538 1.33 -15.50 7.21
N GLY A 539 0.47 -16.54 7.29
CA GLY A 539 0.74 -17.85 6.72
C GLY A 539 0.93 -17.80 5.21
N ASN A 540 0.11 -17.02 4.52
CA ASN A 540 0.22 -16.85 3.07
C ASN A 540 1.49 -16.10 2.66
N PHE A 541 1.88 -15.06 3.40
CA PHE A 541 3.15 -14.37 3.17
C PHE A 541 4.35 -15.30 3.38
N ILE A 542 4.38 -16.07 4.47
CA ILE A 542 5.45 -17.05 4.74
C ILE A 542 5.53 -18.07 3.60
N ASN A 543 4.39 -18.60 3.16
CA ASN A 543 4.35 -19.57 2.06
C ASN A 543 4.84 -18.94 0.75
N TRP A 544 4.46 -17.69 0.46
CA TRP A 544 4.90 -16.97 -0.73
C TRP A 544 6.43 -16.78 -0.73
N VAL A 545 7.03 -16.31 0.37
CA VAL A 545 8.49 -16.17 0.48
C VAL A 545 9.19 -17.52 0.28
N ASN A 546 8.67 -18.59 0.88
CA ASN A 546 9.21 -19.95 0.69
C ASN A 546 9.16 -20.38 -0.79
N ASN A 547 8.06 -20.09 -1.50
CA ASN A 547 7.92 -20.42 -2.91
C ASN A 547 8.88 -19.60 -3.81
N CYS A 548 9.12 -18.34 -3.48
CA CYS A 548 10.08 -17.50 -4.20
C CYS A 548 11.53 -18.00 -4.12
N LEU A 549 11.87 -18.69 -3.03
CA LEU A 549 13.24 -19.10 -2.73
C LEU A 549 13.54 -20.61 -3.00
N THR A 550 12.55 -21.36 -3.44
CA THR A 550 12.72 -22.78 -3.85
C THR A 550 12.78 -22.93 -5.36
#